data_32ac5bf01e9d8a92090fa29a357440ef
#
_entry.id   32ac5bf01e9d8a92090fa29a357440ef
#
_cell.length_a   1.000
_cell.length_b   1.000
_cell.length_c   1.000
_cell.angle_alpha   90.00
_cell.angle_beta   90.00
_cell.angle_gamma   90.00
#
_symmetry.space_group_name_H-M   'P 1'
#
loop_
_entity.id
_entity.type
_entity.pdbx_description
1 polymer ?
#
loop_
_entity_poly.entity_id
_entity_poly.type
_entity_poly.pdbx_seq_one_letter_code
_entity_poly.pdbx_strand_id
1 'polypeptide(L)'
;MKNYEIVLMFSVGEDSLTDQTVEKYKSVITENGGSIDRHEDWGPLKMAYDINNENKARYILINFKADTTIIDQLNELIKFNDHILRHLIISTKLPQTEPS
;
A
#
# COMPACT_ATOMS: atom_id res chain seq x y z
N MET A 1 5.54 18.38 3.74
CA MET A 1 5.13 17.00 3.41
C MET A 1 4.19 17.00 2.23
N LYS A 2 4.25 15.96 1.44
CA LYS A 2 3.39 15.80 0.28
C LYS A 2 2.35 14.72 0.52
N ASN A 3 1.27 14.78 -0.24
CA ASN A 3 0.20 13.78 -0.17
C ASN A 3 0.49 12.68 -1.19
N TYR A 4 0.37 11.44 -0.74
CA TYR A 4 0.60 10.26 -1.57
C TYR A 4 -0.52 9.26 -1.45
N GLU A 5 -0.67 8.45 -2.49
CA GLU A 5 -1.55 7.30 -2.48
C GLU A 5 -0.75 6.08 -2.87
N ILE A 6 -0.84 5.02 -2.09
CA ILE A 6 -0.23 3.74 -2.42
C ILE A 6 -1.31 2.69 -2.59
N VAL A 7 -1.22 1.93 -3.66
CA VAL A 7 -2.06 0.75 -3.89
C VAL A 7 -1.17 -0.47 -3.84
N LEU A 8 -1.51 -1.41 -2.99
CA LEU A 8 -0.78 -2.66 -2.80
C LEU A 8 -1.64 -3.83 -3.22
N MET A 9 -1.07 -4.74 -3.98
CA MET A 9 -1.75 -5.98 -4.39
C MET A 9 -0.98 -7.15 -3.80
N PHE A 10 -1.61 -7.83 -2.84
CA PHE A 10 -1.01 -8.96 -2.13
C PHE A 10 -1.53 -10.29 -2.66
N SER A 11 -0.71 -11.32 -2.57
CA SER A 11 -1.15 -12.69 -2.80
C SER A 11 -2.28 -13.03 -1.83
N VAL A 12 -3.31 -13.71 -2.30
CA VAL A 12 -4.41 -14.16 -1.44
C VAL A 12 -4.02 -15.41 -0.66
N GLY A 13 -4.72 -15.64 0.46
CA GLY A 13 -4.52 -16.84 1.25
C GLY A 13 -3.59 -16.68 2.46
N GLU A 14 -2.97 -15.51 2.59
CA GLU A 14 -2.06 -15.24 3.72
C GLU A 14 -2.42 -13.92 4.40
N ASP A 15 -3.66 -13.86 4.90
CA ASP A 15 -4.22 -12.61 5.43
C ASP A 15 -3.45 -12.07 6.64
N SER A 16 -2.99 -12.95 7.51
CA SER A 16 -2.21 -12.54 8.68
C SER A 16 -0.92 -11.83 8.28
N LEU A 17 -0.21 -12.38 7.29
CA LEU A 17 1.02 -11.79 6.78
C LEU A 17 0.74 -10.44 6.09
N THR A 18 -0.35 -10.38 5.33
CA THR A 18 -0.78 -9.14 4.68
C THR A 18 -1.06 -8.06 5.71
N ASP A 19 -1.82 -8.38 6.75
CA ASP A 19 -2.16 -7.43 7.80
C ASP A 19 -0.91 -6.92 8.53
N GLN A 20 0.02 -7.81 8.86
CA GLN A 20 1.29 -7.43 9.49
C GLN A 20 2.11 -6.50 8.61
N THR A 21 2.17 -6.79 7.31
CA THR A 21 2.91 -5.97 6.36
C THR A 21 2.31 -4.58 6.23
N VAL A 22 1.00 -4.48 6.12
CA VAL A 22 0.30 -3.18 6.04
C VAL A 22 0.57 -2.36 7.30
N GLU A 23 0.46 -2.96 8.48
CA GLU A 23 0.72 -2.26 9.75
C GLU A 23 2.17 -1.80 9.82
N LYS A 24 3.12 -2.60 9.34
CA LYS A 24 4.53 -2.20 9.30
C LYS A 24 4.74 -0.96 8.43
N TYR A 25 4.12 -0.93 7.26
CA TYR A 25 4.27 0.21 6.35
C TYR A 25 3.62 1.47 6.92
N LYS A 26 2.46 1.32 7.54
CA LYS A 26 1.79 2.44 8.23
C LYS A 26 2.68 2.99 9.35
N SER A 27 3.33 2.10 10.11
CA SER A 27 4.25 2.50 11.18
C SER A 27 5.46 3.26 10.63
N VAL A 28 6.02 2.82 9.52
CA VAL A 28 7.12 3.54 8.86
C VAL A 28 6.72 4.97 8.56
N ILE A 29 5.51 5.17 8.06
CA ILE A 29 5.00 6.50 7.74
C ILE A 29 4.83 7.34 9.01
N THR A 30 4.14 6.81 10.01
CA THR A 30 3.80 7.58 11.21
C THR A 30 5.00 7.83 12.12
N GLU A 31 5.91 6.87 12.23
CA GLU A 31 7.11 7.01 13.06
C GLU A 31 8.12 8.00 12.49
N ASN A 32 8.02 8.30 11.21
CA ASN A 32 8.89 9.27 10.54
C ASN A 32 8.21 10.62 10.31
N GLY A 33 7.17 10.90 11.06
CA GLY A 33 6.49 12.19 11.03
C GLY A 33 5.37 12.32 10.02
N GLY A 34 5.06 11.27 9.27
CA GLY A 34 3.93 11.28 8.35
C GLY A 34 2.62 10.97 9.05
N SER A 35 1.54 11.01 8.30
CA SER A 35 0.21 10.69 8.83
C SER A 35 -0.61 9.90 7.81
N ILE A 36 -1.47 9.04 8.32
CA ILE A 36 -2.37 8.23 7.48
C ILE A 36 -3.68 8.99 7.35
N ASP A 37 -4.08 9.31 6.12
CA ASP A 37 -5.34 10.00 5.86
C ASP A 37 -6.49 9.04 5.60
N ARG A 38 -6.18 7.89 4.94
CA ARG A 38 -7.20 6.93 4.56
C ARG A 38 -6.55 5.56 4.40
N HIS A 39 -7.26 4.53 4.84
CA HIS A 39 -6.85 3.15 4.64
C HIS A 39 -8.08 2.35 4.22
N GLU A 40 -8.02 1.72 3.05
CA GLU A 40 -9.10 0.88 2.57
C GLU A 40 -8.55 -0.50 2.22
N ASP A 41 -9.29 -1.52 2.59
CA ASP A 41 -9.01 -2.91 2.24
C ASP A 41 -10.18 -3.37 1.36
N TRP A 42 -9.92 -3.51 0.07
CA TRP A 42 -10.96 -3.90 -0.89
C TRP A 42 -11.15 -5.41 -0.94
N GLY A 43 -10.32 -6.17 -0.24
CA GLY A 43 -10.39 -7.61 -0.25
C GLY A 43 -9.86 -8.23 -1.53
N PRO A 44 -10.11 -9.54 -1.72
CA PRO A 44 -9.64 -10.23 -2.92
C PRO A 44 -10.46 -9.79 -4.14
N LEU A 45 -9.77 -9.33 -5.17
CA LEU A 45 -10.38 -8.92 -6.44
C LEU A 45 -9.71 -9.66 -7.59
N LYS A 46 -10.49 -9.94 -8.61
CA LYS A 46 -9.97 -10.57 -9.82
C LYS A 46 -9.14 -9.57 -10.61
N MET A 47 -7.93 -9.96 -10.97
CA MET A 47 -7.07 -9.15 -11.81
C MET A 47 -7.44 -9.32 -13.29
N ALA A 48 -7.11 -8.28 -14.09
CA ALA A 48 -7.38 -8.31 -15.52
C ALA A 48 -6.56 -9.41 -16.23
N TYR A 49 -5.40 -9.75 -15.69
CA TYR A 49 -4.52 -10.81 -16.18
C TYR A 49 -3.79 -11.42 -15.00
N ASP A 50 -3.28 -12.64 -15.19
CA ASP A 50 -2.60 -13.35 -14.12
C ASP A 50 -1.21 -12.75 -13.85
N ILE A 51 -0.85 -12.69 -12.56
CA ILE A 51 0.50 -12.32 -12.12
C ILE A 51 1.00 -13.51 -11.28
N ASN A 52 2.14 -14.07 -11.66
CA ASN A 52 2.73 -15.22 -10.96
C ASN A 52 1.73 -16.38 -10.80
N ASN A 53 0.94 -16.65 -11.85
CA ASN A 53 -0.10 -17.69 -11.87
C ASN A 53 -1.26 -17.43 -10.89
N GLU A 54 -1.39 -16.21 -10.39
CA GLU A 54 -2.52 -15.83 -9.54
C GLU A 54 -3.46 -14.92 -10.32
N ASN A 55 -4.76 -15.17 -10.23
CA ASN A 55 -5.77 -14.37 -10.93
C ASN A 55 -6.53 -13.46 -9.99
N LYS A 56 -6.27 -13.52 -8.69
CA LYS A 56 -6.86 -12.65 -7.66
C LYS A 56 -5.76 -12.06 -6.80
N ALA A 57 -6.02 -10.87 -6.29
CA ALA A 57 -5.12 -10.20 -5.36
C ALA A 57 -5.93 -9.46 -4.32
N ARG A 58 -5.40 -9.36 -3.11
CA ARG A 58 -6.00 -8.53 -2.08
C ARG A 58 -5.50 -7.11 -2.27
N TYR A 59 -6.43 -6.18 -2.51
CA TYR A 59 -6.11 -4.77 -2.80
C TYR A 59 -6.23 -3.95 -1.53
N ILE A 60 -5.14 -3.25 -1.21
CA ILE A 60 -5.08 -2.33 -0.07
C ILE A 60 -4.72 -0.96 -0.60
N LEU A 61 -5.46 0.05 -0.19
CA LEU A 61 -5.19 1.43 -0.57
C LEU A 61 -4.91 2.26 0.67
N ILE A 62 -3.85 3.05 0.65
CA ILE A 62 -3.49 3.96 1.74
C ILE A 62 -3.20 5.32 1.17
N ASN A 63 -3.91 6.34 1.67
CA ASN A 63 -3.58 7.74 1.40
C ASN A 63 -2.88 8.30 2.63
N PHE A 64 -1.77 8.99 2.42
CA PHE A 64 -0.94 9.45 3.53
C PHE A 64 -0.16 10.71 3.16
N LYS A 65 0.36 11.36 4.19
CA LYS A 65 1.29 12.48 4.05
C LYS A 65 2.66 12.04 4.50
N ALA A 66 3.67 12.38 3.74
CA ALA A 66 5.03 11.98 4.04
C ALA A 66 6.05 12.83 3.29
N ASP A 67 7.30 12.77 3.73
CA ASP A 67 8.43 13.29 2.99
C ASP A 67 8.90 12.25 1.96
N THR A 68 9.62 12.70 0.96
CA THR A 68 10.16 11.82 -0.08
C THR A 68 11.07 10.73 0.48
N THR A 69 11.76 11.00 1.59
CA THR A 69 12.61 10.00 2.24
C THR A 69 11.80 8.80 2.71
N ILE A 70 10.56 9.01 3.15
CA ILE A 70 9.67 7.92 3.56
C ILE A 70 9.29 7.08 2.34
N ILE A 71 9.04 7.72 1.20
CA ILE A 71 8.73 7.01 -0.04
C ILE A 71 9.90 6.10 -0.46
N ASP A 72 11.12 6.57 -0.33
CA ASP A 72 12.31 5.76 -0.62
C ASP A 72 12.38 4.54 0.29
N GLN A 73 12.10 4.72 1.59
CA GLN A 73 12.06 3.62 2.55
C GLN A 73 10.98 2.60 2.19
N LEU A 74 9.78 3.07 1.85
CA LEU A 74 8.68 2.20 1.46
C LEU A 74 9.02 1.39 0.21
N ASN A 75 9.58 2.03 -0.80
CA ASN A 75 9.99 1.36 -2.03
C ASN A 75 11.01 0.26 -1.75
N GLU A 76 11.95 0.52 -0.85
CA GLU A 76 12.96 -0.46 -0.46
C GLU A 76 12.33 -1.67 0.23
N LEU A 77 11.41 -1.43 1.17
CA LEU A 77 10.71 -2.49 1.88
C LEU A 77 9.84 -3.32 0.93
N ILE A 78 9.15 -2.67 0.02
CA ILE A 78 8.28 -3.35 -0.94
C ILE A 78 9.10 -4.19 -1.91
N LYS A 79 10.23 -3.68 -2.34
CA LYS A 79 11.13 -4.36 -3.27
C LYS A 79 11.55 -5.74 -2.76
N PHE A 80 11.75 -5.87 -1.46
CA PHE A 80 12.20 -7.12 -0.84
C PHE A 80 11.04 -7.96 -0.28
N ASN A 81 9.80 -7.60 -0.55
CA ASN A 81 8.64 -8.35 -0.07
C ASN A 81 8.02 -9.17 -1.19
N ASP A 82 8.29 -10.47 -1.18
CA ASP A 82 7.81 -11.40 -2.21
C ASP A 82 6.29 -11.62 -2.16
N HIS A 83 5.65 -11.23 -1.06
CA HIS A 83 4.20 -11.39 -0.90
C HIS A 83 3.40 -10.33 -1.67
N ILE A 84 4.04 -9.23 -2.04
CA ILE A 84 3.40 -8.17 -2.81
C ILE A 84 3.55 -8.48 -4.30
N LEU A 85 2.43 -8.68 -4.98
CA LEU A 85 2.42 -8.96 -6.42
C LEU A 85 2.71 -7.70 -7.23
N ARG A 86 2.17 -6.58 -6.79
CA ARG A 86 2.32 -5.32 -7.49
C ARG A 86 2.05 -4.16 -6.53
N HIS A 87 2.65 -3.01 -6.81
CA HIS A 87 2.36 -1.80 -6.07
C HIS A 87 2.41 -0.58 -6.98
N LEU A 88 1.75 0.48 -6.54
CA LEU A 88 1.77 1.77 -7.23
C LEU A 88 1.76 2.87 -6.18
N ILE A 89 2.71 3.80 -6.27
CA ILE A 89 2.75 4.99 -5.41
C ILE A 89 2.65 6.21 -6.30
N ILE A 90 1.66 7.06 -6.02
CA ILE A 90 1.48 8.31 -6.77
C ILE A 90 1.39 9.48 -5.79
N SER A 91 1.83 10.66 -6.23
CA SER A 91 1.60 11.87 -5.45
C SER A 91 0.26 12.46 -5.85
N THR A 92 -0.43 13.03 -4.85
CA THR A 92 -1.74 13.66 -5.06
C THR A 92 -1.64 15.11 -4.64
N LYS A 93 -2.49 15.97 -5.23
CA LYS A 93 -2.47 17.39 -4.91
C LYS A 93 -3.19 17.70 -3.60
N LEU A 94 -4.20 16.90 -3.26
CA LEU A 94 -5.04 17.09 -2.09
C LEU A 94 -5.13 15.79 -1.30
N PRO A 95 -5.32 15.88 0.02
CA PRO A 95 -5.56 14.68 0.82
C PRO A 95 -6.78 13.92 0.33
N GLN A 96 -6.66 12.61 0.23
CA GLN A 96 -7.74 11.71 -0.20
C GLN A 96 -8.27 10.99 1.02
N THR A 97 -9.08 11.67 1.82
CA THR A 97 -9.54 11.13 3.10
C THR A 97 -10.83 10.34 3.01
N GLU A 98 -11.73 10.73 2.12
CA GLU A 98 -13.04 10.12 2.02
C GLU A 98 -13.40 9.91 0.55
N PRO A 99 -14.11 8.82 0.20
CA PRO A 99 -14.71 8.73 -1.13
C PRO A 99 -15.82 9.75 -1.24
N SER A 100 -15.83 10.46 -2.31
CA SER A 100 -16.88 11.45 -2.58
C SER A 100 -17.97 10.86 -3.45
#